data_77f1e3be277ef62b12724d6ac7020f67
#
_entry.id   77f1e3be277ef62b12724d6ac7020f67
#
_cell.length_a   1.000
_cell.length_b   1.000
_cell.length_c   1.000
_cell.angle_alpha   90.00
_cell.angle_beta   90.00
_cell.angle_gamma   90.00
#
_symmetry.space_group_name_H-M   'P 1'
#
loop_
_entity.id
_entity.type
_entity.pdbx_description
1 polymer ?
#
loop_
_entity_poly.entity_id
_entity_poly.type
_entity_poly.pdbx_seq_one_letter_code
_entity_poly.pdbx_strand_id
1 'polypeptide(L)'
;MKKIICIIAISGLLFNAGTAQKGKQTKSKNSAATKTEKVDAKQQQNNTTQKPASTKKMNNTLPEFYNSQPDGMYAELTTNRGTIILNLHYKATPVTVCNFVGLAEGKIQNNAKPLGTPYYDGLKFHRVIASFMIQGGDPSGNGSGGPGYQFEDEIVDSLKHTGPGILSMANAGPGTNGSQFFITHVKTDWLDGRHTVFGKVIQGQNIVDATQQGDSIVSLKIYRKGAEAEAFSTDDAAFKNLQAAKLKGIDFARFDEEVLKLYPTAKKTASGLWYVVDSEGKGTKASSGKTVKVHYSGKLANGSEFDNSYSRNEPIQFQLGVGQVIPGWDEGIALMSVGAKYKLIIPSNLGYGPRGAGGGVIPGNSTLVFDTELVEVK
;
A
#
# COMPACT_ATOMS: atom_id res chain seq x y z
N MET A 1 -26.44 10.93 -16.76
CA MET A 1 -25.82 9.78 -16.08
C MET A 1 -24.51 9.45 -16.81
N LYS A 2 -23.36 9.63 -16.14
CA LYS A 2 -22.05 9.41 -16.75
C LYS A 2 -21.84 7.91 -16.94
N LYS A 3 -21.55 7.49 -18.18
CA LYS A 3 -21.26 6.09 -18.56
C LYS A 3 -20.05 5.63 -17.75
N ILE A 4 -20.23 4.66 -16.85
CA ILE A 4 -19.13 3.90 -16.25
C ILE A 4 -18.85 2.77 -17.24
N ILE A 5 -17.96 3.04 -18.19
CA ILE A 5 -17.49 2.02 -19.10
C ILE A 5 -16.41 1.25 -18.34
N CYS A 6 -16.52 -0.07 -18.27
CA CYS A 6 -15.47 -0.99 -17.75
C CYS A 6 -14.20 -0.98 -18.65
N ILE A 7 -13.76 0.20 -19.06
CA ILE A 7 -12.56 0.39 -19.85
C ILE A 7 -11.49 0.95 -18.95
N ILE A 8 -10.39 0.23 -18.80
CA ILE A 8 -9.15 0.80 -18.28
C ILE A 8 -8.78 1.94 -19.23
N ALA A 9 -8.85 3.19 -18.75
CA ALA A 9 -8.24 4.29 -19.48
C ALA A 9 -6.73 3.99 -19.56
N ILE A 10 -6.31 3.52 -20.72
CA ILE A 10 -4.90 3.47 -21.07
C ILE A 10 -4.47 4.93 -21.13
N SER A 11 -3.73 5.40 -20.13
CA SER A 11 -2.95 6.63 -20.24
C SER A 11 -1.90 6.37 -21.33
N GLY A 12 -2.25 6.72 -22.57
CA GLY A 12 -1.37 6.65 -23.71
C GLY A 12 -0.16 7.55 -23.49
N LEU A 13 0.98 6.96 -23.25
CA LEU A 13 2.26 7.61 -23.55
C LEU A 13 2.34 7.74 -25.08
N LEU A 14 1.94 8.89 -25.59
CA LEU A 14 2.27 9.33 -26.93
C LEU A 14 3.80 9.52 -26.98
N PHE A 15 4.49 8.53 -27.52
CA PHE A 15 5.83 8.72 -28.05
C PHE A 15 5.72 9.63 -29.27
N ASN A 16 6.03 10.90 -29.07
CA ASN A 16 6.21 11.87 -30.15
C ASN A 16 7.58 11.61 -30.76
N ALA A 17 7.61 11.00 -31.95
CA ALA A 17 8.79 10.88 -32.78
C ALA A 17 9.16 12.28 -33.31
N GLY A 18 10.03 12.96 -32.56
CA GLY A 18 10.63 14.24 -32.95
C GLY A 18 11.77 14.01 -33.95
N THR A 19 11.56 14.57 -35.11
CA THR A 19 12.47 14.70 -36.24
C THR A 19 13.88 15.15 -35.87
N ALA A 20 14.86 14.43 -36.38
CA ALA A 20 16.28 14.76 -36.33
C ALA A 20 16.59 16.07 -37.04
N GLN A 21 17.14 17.05 -36.33
CA GLN A 21 17.81 18.20 -36.93
C GLN A 21 19.32 18.12 -36.69
N LYS A 22 20.07 18.02 -37.78
CA LYS A 22 21.53 18.09 -37.85
C LYS A 22 22.01 19.48 -37.41
N GLY A 23 22.87 19.57 -36.42
CA GLY A 23 23.59 20.77 -36.02
C GLY A 23 25.08 20.47 -35.90
N LYS A 24 25.87 21.26 -36.63
CA LYS A 24 27.31 21.14 -36.94
C LYS A 24 28.25 21.03 -35.75
N GLN A 25 29.28 20.20 -35.99
CA GLN A 25 30.54 20.16 -35.22
C GLN A 25 31.29 21.47 -35.29
N THR A 26 31.81 21.92 -34.17
CA THR A 26 33.03 22.77 -34.11
C THR A 26 34.04 22.11 -33.17
N LYS A 27 35.18 21.76 -33.76
CA LYS A 27 36.42 21.31 -33.10
C LYS A 27 37.07 22.46 -32.40
N SER A 28 37.51 22.31 -31.15
CA SER A 28 38.63 23.07 -30.61
C SER A 28 39.58 22.08 -29.95
N LYS A 29 40.78 22.05 -30.52
CA LYS A 29 41.98 21.42 -29.99
C LYS A 29 42.57 22.39 -28.91
N ASN A 30 43.05 21.85 -27.80
CA ASN A 30 44.40 22.22 -27.32
C ASN A 30 44.90 21.17 -26.32
N SER A 31 46.13 20.80 -26.61
CA SER A 31 47.09 19.93 -26.00
C SER A 31 47.88 20.60 -24.85
N ALA A 32 48.30 19.82 -23.88
CA ALA A 32 49.64 19.86 -23.22
C ALA A 32 49.59 18.78 -22.10
N ALA A 33 50.23 17.75 -22.19
CA ALA A 33 51.56 17.20 -22.02
C ALA A 33 52.14 17.33 -20.57
N THR A 34 52.35 16.12 -20.00
CA THR A 34 53.51 15.62 -19.26
C THR A 34 53.76 16.09 -17.82
N LYS A 35 53.71 15.18 -16.83
CA LYS A 35 54.93 14.65 -16.19
C LYS A 35 54.64 13.43 -15.29
N THR A 36 55.31 12.34 -15.61
CA THR A 36 55.50 11.15 -14.79
C THR A 36 56.54 11.46 -13.71
N GLU A 37 56.28 11.04 -12.48
CA GLU A 37 57.31 10.73 -11.50
C GLU A 37 57.03 9.40 -10.85
N LYS A 38 57.99 8.46 -11.05
CA LYS A 38 58.14 7.20 -10.34
C LYS A 38 58.79 7.48 -9.00
N VAL A 39 58.27 6.93 -7.93
CA VAL A 39 59.09 6.67 -6.73
C VAL A 39 58.78 5.28 -6.21
N ASP A 40 59.87 4.61 -5.89
CA ASP A 40 60.04 3.17 -5.66
C ASP A 40 59.37 2.61 -4.40
N ALA A 41 59.09 1.32 -4.48
CA ALA A 41 58.69 0.42 -3.43
C ALA A 41 59.78 0.26 -2.32
N LYS A 42 59.34 0.25 -1.06
CA LYS A 42 59.97 -0.55 0.00
C LYS A 42 58.90 -1.23 0.86
N GLN A 43 58.90 -2.54 0.79
CA GLN A 43 58.20 -3.42 1.70
C GLN A 43 58.75 -3.27 3.13
N GLN A 44 57.83 -3.18 4.09
CA GLN A 44 58.08 -3.66 5.44
C GLN A 44 56.78 -4.36 5.92
N GLN A 45 56.89 -5.70 6.02
CA GLN A 45 55.98 -6.55 6.73
C GLN A 45 56.08 -6.26 8.23
N ASN A 46 55.00 -5.88 8.85
CA ASN A 46 54.80 -6.02 10.29
C ASN A 46 53.51 -6.83 10.51
N ASN A 47 53.70 -8.11 10.80
CA ASN A 47 52.72 -9.01 11.41
C ASN A 47 52.38 -8.46 12.82
N THR A 48 51.19 -7.90 12.97
CA THR A 48 50.59 -7.75 14.31
C THR A 48 49.24 -8.44 14.28
N THR A 49 49.22 -9.57 14.96
CA THR A 49 48.02 -10.36 15.26
C THR A 49 47.04 -9.48 16.05
N GLN A 50 46.07 -8.90 15.39
CA GLN A 50 44.94 -8.25 16.07
C GLN A 50 43.91 -9.31 16.49
N LYS A 51 43.84 -9.52 17.80
CA LYS A 51 42.78 -10.21 18.52
C LYS A 51 41.43 -9.59 18.11
N PRO A 52 40.37 -10.41 17.79
CA PRO A 52 39.09 -9.84 17.39
C PRO A 52 38.54 -8.98 18.53
N ALA A 53 38.19 -7.75 18.20
CA ALA A 53 37.56 -6.81 19.11
C ALA A 53 36.25 -7.43 19.61
N SER A 54 36.17 -7.62 20.92
CA SER A 54 34.97 -7.96 21.66
C SER A 54 33.89 -6.93 21.30
N THR A 55 32.84 -7.38 20.63
CA THR A 55 31.60 -6.61 20.49
C THR A 55 31.06 -6.35 21.89
N LYS A 56 31.30 -5.14 22.40
CA LYS A 56 30.57 -4.61 23.55
C LYS A 56 29.08 -4.68 23.18
N LYS A 57 28.34 -5.63 23.77
CA LYS A 57 26.90 -5.52 23.89
C LYS A 57 26.65 -4.19 24.61
N MET A 58 26.15 -3.21 23.88
CA MET A 58 25.58 -2.02 24.52
C MET A 58 24.44 -2.54 25.39
N ASN A 59 24.60 -2.48 26.70
CA ASN A 59 23.51 -2.66 27.65
C ASN A 59 22.50 -1.54 27.39
N ASN A 60 21.56 -1.79 26.48
CA ASN A 60 20.44 -0.90 26.20
C ASN A 60 19.41 -1.11 27.32
N THR A 61 19.73 -0.58 28.50
CA THR A 61 18.77 -0.56 29.63
C THR A 61 17.62 0.34 29.19
N LEU A 62 16.41 -0.23 29.07
CA LEU A 62 15.22 0.55 28.79
C LEU A 62 15.05 1.64 29.85
N PRO A 63 14.65 2.87 29.48
CA PRO A 63 14.31 3.88 30.48
C PRO A 63 13.28 3.35 31.48
N GLU A 64 13.38 3.80 32.73
CA GLU A 64 12.59 3.29 33.86
C GLU A 64 11.09 3.23 33.58
N PHE A 65 10.56 4.21 32.88
CA PHE A 65 9.16 4.22 32.45
C PHE A 65 8.76 2.95 31.69
N TYR A 66 9.57 2.51 30.72
CA TYR A 66 9.24 1.34 29.88
C TYR A 66 9.42 0.03 30.64
N ASN A 67 10.28 0.00 31.69
CA ASN A 67 10.42 -1.17 32.53
C ASN A 67 9.13 -1.51 33.28
N SER A 68 8.32 -0.53 33.64
CA SER A 68 7.02 -0.72 34.30
C SER A 68 5.87 -1.06 33.34
N GLN A 69 6.05 -0.89 32.04
CA GLN A 69 5.01 -1.19 31.06
C GLN A 69 4.93 -2.70 30.76
N PRO A 70 3.81 -3.23 30.24
CA PRO A 70 3.72 -4.57 29.67
C PRO A 70 4.74 -4.80 28.55
N ASP A 71 5.00 -6.06 28.19
CA ASP A 71 5.74 -6.38 26.98
C ASP A 71 5.01 -5.83 25.75
N GLY A 72 5.74 -5.14 24.88
CA GLY A 72 5.15 -4.43 23.77
C GLY A 72 6.14 -3.55 23.02
N MET A 73 5.60 -2.81 22.05
CA MET A 73 6.34 -1.83 21.26
C MET A 73 5.81 -0.42 21.56
N TYR A 74 6.73 0.49 21.81
CA TYR A 74 6.42 1.85 22.23
C TYR A 74 7.14 2.86 21.36
N ALA A 75 6.50 4.01 21.14
CA ALA A 75 7.11 5.15 20.48
C ALA A 75 7.09 6.37 21.40
N GLU A 76 8.25 6.98 21.60
CA GLU A 76 8.42 8.24 22.31
C GLU A 76 8.51 9.37 21.29
N LEU A 77 7.41 10.08 21.11
CA LEU A 77 7.28 11.20 20.22
C LEU A 77 7.55 12.49 20.99
N THR A 78 8.76 13.00 20.89
CA THR A 78 9.16 14.28 21.49
C THR A 78 8.81 15.42 20.54
N THR A 79 8.04 16.37 21.02
CA THR A 79 7.65 17.59 20.31
C THR A 79 8.27 18.81 20.97
N ASN A 80 8.21 20.00 20.32
CA ASN A 80 8.60 21.26 20.96
C ASN A 80 7.70 21.66 22.16
N ARG A 81 6.59 20.93 22.42
CA ARG A 81 5.69 21.14 23.57
C ARG A 81 5.84 20.10 24.69
N GLY A 82 6.55 19.02 24.42
CA GLY A 82 6.73 17.93 25.37
C GLY A 82 6.68 16.57 24.70
N THR A 83 6.62 15.53 25.53
CA THR A 83 6.70 14.13 25.07
C THR A 83 5.35 13.45 25.13
N ILE A 84 5.03 12.74 24.04
CA ILE A 84 3.85 11.87 23.90
C ILE A 84 4.38 10.44 23.81
N ILE A 85 3.88 9.53 24.65
CA ILE A 85 4.25 8.11 24.59
C ILE A 85 3.09 7.32 24.01
N LEU A 86 3.41 6.54 23.00
CA LEU A 86 2.48 5.72 22.22
C LEU A 86 2.75 4.24 22.48
N ASN A 87 1.71 3.45 22.67
CA ASN A 87 1.76 1.99 22.54
C ASN A 87 1.35 1.62 21.13
N LEU A 88 2.16 0.82 20.42
CA LEU A 88 1.95 0.41 19.05
C LEU A 88 1.37 -0.99 18.95
N HIS A 89 0.33 -1.17 18.13
CA HIS A 89 -0.39 -2.44 17.97
C HIS A 89 0.28 -3.37 16.94
N TYR A 90 1.60 -3.62 17.09
CA TYR A 90 2.43 -4.34 16.12
C TYR A 90 1.95 -5.75 15.77
N LYS A 91 1.20 -6.42 16.66
CA LYS A 91 0.60 -7.73 16.40
C LYS A 91 -0.67 -7.64 15.56
N ALA A 92 -1.46 -6.61 15.78
CA ALA A 92 -2.76 -6.44 15.11
C ALA A 92 -2.65 -5.74 13.76
N THR A 93 -1.69 -4.81 13.63
CA THR A 93 -1.46 -4.03 12.41
C THR A 93 0.04 -4.05 12.04
N PRO A 94 0.58 -5.24 11.73
CA PRO A 94 2.02 -5.44 11.58
C PRO A 94 2.64 -4.66 10.41
N VAL A 95 1.95 -4.53 9.27
CA VAL A 95 2.47 -3.76 8.10
C VAL A 95 2.59 -2.29 8.47
N THR A 96 1.54 -1.72 9.07
CA THR A 96 1.47 -0.31 9.45
C THR A 96 2.51 0.04 10.50
N VAL A 97 2.63 -0.80 11.55
CA VAL A 97 3.65 -0.58 12.59
C VAL A 97 5.06 -0.78 12.04
N CYS A 98 5.29 -1.78 11.18
CA CYS A 98 6.58 -1.96 10.51
C CYS A 98 6.98 -0.73 9.70
N ASN A 99 6.05 -0.18 8.92
CA ASN A 99 6.27 1.05 8.15
C ASN A 99 6.59 2.24 9.08
N PHE A 100 5.75 2.51 10.06
CA PHE A 100 5.91 3.63 10.98
C PHE A 100 7.24 3.56 11.75
N VAL A 101 7.55 2.41 12.32
CA VAL A 101 8.78 2.17 13.08
C VAL A 101 10.00 2.19 12.17
N GLY A 102 9.94 1.53 11.03
CA GLY A 102 11.04 1.49 10.07
C GLY A 102 11.40 2.87 9.51
N LEU A 103 10.41 3.72 9.25
CA LEU A 103 10.61 5.13 8.90
C LEU A 103 11.21 5.91 10.09
N ALA A 104 10.69 5.73 11.31
CA ALA A 104 11.20 6.38 12.52
C ALA A 104 12.69 6.05 12.77
N GLU A 105 13.09 4.82 12.51
CA GLU A 105 14.48 4.35 12.68
C GLU A 105 15.35 4.55 11.42
N GLY A 106 14.79 5.10 10.33
CA GLY A 106 15.51 5.30 9.06
C GLY A 106 15.86 3.99 8.34
N LYS A 107 15.13 2.90 8.59
CA LYS A 107 15.41 1.55 8.07
C LYS A 107 14.65 1.20 6.79
N ILE A 108 13.68 2.02 6.40
CA ILE A 108 12.89 1.83 5.17
C ILE A 108 13.28 2.87 4.13
N GLN A 109 13.53 2.39 2.91
CA GLN A 109 13.83 3.24 1.76
C GLN A 109 12.65 4.16 1.46
N ASN A 110 12.93 5.45 1.32
CA ASN A 110 11.93 6.48 1.02
C ASN A 110 12.54 7.58 0.14
N ASN A 111 11.70 8.47 -0.39
CA ASN A 111 12.13 9.55 -1.28
C ASN A 111 12.41 10.90 -0.57
N ALA A 112 12.17 10.98 0.74
CA ALA A 112 12.29 12.25 1.48
C ALA A 112 13.58 12.37 2.27
N LYS A 113 14.14 11.25 2.75
CA LYS A 113 15.37 11.23 3.54
C LYS A 113 16.26 10.04 3.15
N PRO A 114 17.60 10.19 3.23
CA PRO A 114 18.53 9.08 3.01
C PRO A 114 18.29 7.93 4.01
N LEU A 115 18.54 6.71 3.57
CA LEU A 115 18.52 5.53 4.45
C LEU A 115 19.48 5.73 5.63
N GLY A 116 19.08 5.33 6.82
CA GLY A 116 19.79 5.56 8.08
C GLY A 116 19.43 6.89 8.76
N THR A 117 18.60 7.73 8.15
CA THR A 117 18.14 8.99 8.74
C THR A 117 16.71 8.84 9.26
N PRO A 118 16.42 9.14 10.55
CA PRO A 118 15.07 9.16 11.10
C PRO A 118 14.13 10.04 10.28
N TYR A 119 13.06 9.44 9.79
CA TYR A 119 12.16 10.10 8.85
C TYR A 119 11.35 11.23 9.49
N TYR A 120 10.85 11.02 10.69
CA TYR A 120 9.90 11.93 11.34
C TYR A 120 10.57 13.12 12.04
N ASP A 121 11.85 13.00 12.37
CA ASP A 121 12.60 14.05 13.07
C ASP A 121 12.65 15.35 12.24
N GLY A 122 12.23 16.46 12.85
CA GLY A 122 12.14 17.77 12.19
C GLY A 122 10.86 18.02 11.39
N LEU A 123 9.97 17.02 11.21
CA LEU A 123 8.69 17.23 10.55
C LEU A 123 7.73 18.03 11.45
N LYS A 124 6.67 18.57 10.84
CA LYS A 124 5.68 19.38 11.53
C LYS A 124 4.33 18.70 11.59
N PHE A 125 3.55 19.08 12.61
CA PHE A 125 2.11 18.88 12.58
C PHE A 125 1.51 19.91 11.63
N HIS A 126 1.39 19.53 10.36
CA HIS A 126 0.96 20.44 9.30
C HIS A 126 -0.54 20.74 9.31
N ARG A 127 -1.32 19.89 10.01
CA ARG A 127 -2.76 20.08 10.16
C ARG A 127 -3.18 19.75 11.59
N VAL A 128 -3.76 20.73 12.27
CA VAL A 128 -4.33 20.59 13.62
C VAL A 128 -5.72 21.15 13.61
N ILE A 129 -6.69 20.34 14.02
CA ILE A 129 -8.10 20.77 14.13
C ILE A 129 -8.53 20.52 15.57
N ALA A 130 -8.88 21.59 16.26
CA ALA A 130 -9.39 21.54 17.62
C ALA A 130 -10.62 20.61 17.72
N SER A 131 -10.71 19.86 18.82
CA SER A 131 -11.78 18.87 19.03
C SER A 131 -11.89 17.80 17.94
N PHE A 132 -10.81 17.55 17.19
CA PHE A 132 -10.73 16.48 16.22
C PHE A 132 -9.38 15.72 16.33
N MET A 133 -8.28 16.27 15.81
CA MET A 133 -7.00 15.57 15.77
C MET A 133 -5.80 16.49 15.50
N ILE A 134 -4.61 15.99 15.75
CA ILE A 134 -3.35 16.52 15.23
C ILE A 134 -2.81 15.57 14.17
N GLN A 135 -2.36 16.09 13.02
CA GLN A 135 -1.84 15.30 11.89
C GLN A 135 -0.44 15.75 11.52
N GLY A 136 0.48 14.76 11.42
CA GLY A 136 1.88 14.95 11.05
C GLY A 136 2.37 13.87 10.10
N GLY A 137 3.71 13.78 9.92
CA GLY A 137 4.34 12.74 9.11
C GLY A 137 4.44 13.06 7.61
N ASP A 138 4.13 14.30 7.23
CA ASP A 138 4.31 14.80 5.86
C ASP A 138 5.64 15.54 5.72
N PRO A 139 6.61 15.07 4.89
CA PRO A 139 7.86 15.74 4.67
C PRO A 139 7.71 17.06 3.91
N SER A 140 6.63 17.25 3.15
CA SER A 140 6.33 18.51 2.44
C SER A 140 5.62 19.53 3.34
N GLY A 141 5.03 19.10 4.47
CA GLY A 141 4.38 19.97 5.44
C GLY A 141 3.11 20.65 4.94
N ASN A 142 2.47 20.15 3.90
CA ASN A 142 1.28 20.72 3.28
C ASN A 142 0.13 19.69 3.06
N GLY A 143 0.32 18.45 3.51
CA GLY A 143 -0.65 17.36 3.40
C GLY A 143 -0.50 16.49 2.15
N SER A 144 0.37 16.85 1.19
CA SER A 144 0.51 16.13 -0.08
C SER A 144 1.72 15.19 -0.14
N GLY A 145 2.64 15.31 0.81
CA GLY A 145 3.89 14.54 0.84
C GLY A 145 3.74 13.17 1.50
N GLY A 146 4.74 12.34 1.29
CA GLY A 146 4.81 10.99 1.82
C GLY A 146 6.16 10.34 1.55
N PRO A 147 6.30 9.02 1.81
CA PRO A 147 7.57 8.31 1.70
C PRO A 147 7.93 7.92 0.26
N GLY A 148 7.07 8.21 -0.73
CA GLY A 148 7.26 7.83 -2.12
C GLY A 148 6.62 6.50 -2.52
N TYR A 149 5.89 5.88 -1.61
CA TYR A 149 5.09 4.67 -1.83
C TYR A 149 3.80 4.72 -1.03
N GLN A 150 2.90 3.80 -1.33
CA GLN A 150 1.64 3.59 -0.61
C GLN A 150 1.46 2.12 -0.26
N PHE A 151 0.65 1.85 0.76
CA PHE A 151 0.32 0.48 1.20
C PHE A 151 -1.11 0.38 1.72
N GLU A 152 -1.59 -0.88 1.79
CA GLU A 152 -2.96 -1.22 2.11
C GLU A 152 -3.35 -0.94 3.57
N ASP A 153 -4.63 -0.62 3.78
CA ASP A 153 -5.20 -0.46 5.12
C ASP A 153 -5.16 -1.77 5.91
N GLU A 154 -4.94 -1.69 7.21
CA GLU A 154 -5.08 -2.80 8.16
C GLU A 154 -6.28 -2.53 9.09
N ILE A 155 -7.48 -2.72 8.56
CA ILE A 155 -8.71 -2.52 9.34
C ILE A 155 -8.93 -3.74 10.22
N VAL A 156 -8.97 -3.50 11.54
CA VAL A 156 -9.21 -4.51 12.57
C VAL A 156 -10.46 -4.12 13.35
N ASP A 157 -11.44 -5.01 13.41
CA ASP A 157 -12.77 -4.70 14.00
C ASP A 157 -12.72 -4.31 15.48
N SER A 158 -11.74 -4.78 16.24
CA SER A 158 -11.54 -4.41 17.64
C SER A 158 -10.79 -3.07 17.84
N LEU A 159 -10.19 -2.51 16.77
CA LEU A 159 -9.44 -1.25 16.81
C LEU A 159 -10.26 -0.13 16.19
N LYS A 160 -10.82 0.71 17.04
CA LYS A 160 -11.75 1.80 16.67
C LYS A 160 -11.28 3.14 17.23
N HIS A 161 -11.79 4.22 16.65
CA HIS A 161 -11.53 5.60 17.08
C HIS A 161 -12.43 5.99 18.27
N THR A 162 -12.28 5.29 19.39
CA THR A 162 -13.19 5.29 20.52
C THR A 162 -13.10 6.53 21.43
N GLY A 163 -12.08 7.35 21.28
CA GLY A 163 -11.86 8.51 22.16
C GLY A 163 -10.58 9.28 21.84
N PRO A 164 -10.11 10.11 22.78
CA PRO A 164 -8.83 10.80 22.63
C PRO A 164 -7.64 9.84 22.61
N GLY A 165 -6.56 10.26 21.98
CA GLY A 165 -5.28 9.55 21.97
C GLY A 165 -5.20 8.35 21.04
N ILE A 166 -6.14 8.15 20.13
CA ILE A 166 -6.04 7.09 19.12
C ILE A 166 -5.05 7.52 18.03
N LEU A 167 -4.04 6.67 17.80
CA LEU A 167 -3.06 6.82 16.73
C LEU A 167 -3.53 6.06 15.51
N SER A 168 -3.69 6.78 14.39
CA SER A 168 -4.26 6.23 13.16
C SER A 168 -3.56 6.78 11.92
N MET A 169 -3.60 6.05 10.80
CA MET A 169 -3.03 6.48 9.53
C MET A 169 -3.92 7.51 8.84
N ALA A 170 -3.31 8.59 8.39
CA ALA A 170 -3.94 9.48 7.42
C ALA A 170 -3.77 8.90 6.01
N ASN A 171 -4.85 8.92 5.23
CA ASN A 171 -4.87 8.45 3.85
C ASN A 171 -5.80 9.30 2.97
N ALA A 172 -5.71 9.15 1.66
CA ALA A 172 -6.56 9.81 0.65
C ALA A 172 -7.62 8.85 0.07
N GLY A 173 -7.95 7.79 0.79
CA GLY A 173 -8.84 6.70 0.42
C GLY A 173 -8.18 5.35 0.63
N PRO A 174 -8.89 4.24 0.37
CA PRO A 174 -8.39 2.89 0.60
C PRO A 174 -7.03 2.63 -0.08
N GLY A 175 -6.11 1.97 0.66
CA GLY A 175 -4.82 1.55 0.12
C GLY A 175 -3.83 2.69 -0.16
N THR A 176 -4.05 3.89 0.38
CA THR A 176 -3.17 5.05 0.14
C THR A 176 -2.39 5.48 1.38
N ASN A 177 -2.17 4.56 2.33
CA ASN A 177 -1.33 4.84 3.49
C ASN A 177 0.11 5.11 3.07
N GLY A 178 0.76 6.04 3.76
CA GLY A 178 2.15 6.39 3.52
C GLY A 178 2.89 6.61 4.84
N SER A 179 3.33 7.85 5.09
CA SER A 179 3.98 8.24 6.35
C SER A 179 3.11 9.11 7.23
N GLN A 180 2.00 9.66 6.72
CA GLN A 180 1.17 10.58 7.49
C GLN A 180 0.31 9.82 8.50
N PHE A 181 0.25 10.35 9.72
CA PHE A 181 -0.53 9.81 10.83
C PHE A 181 -1.28 10.95 11.55
N PHE A 182 -2.28 10.57 12.33
CA PHE A 182 -2.96 11.52 13.21
C PHE A 182 -3.18 10.92 14.60
N ILE A 183 -3.33 11.80 15.60
CA ILE A 183 -3.69 11.44 16.98
C ILE A 183 -4.94 12.22 17.34
N THR A 184 -5.97 11.53 17.85
CA THR A 184 -7.28 12.11 18.10
C THR A 184 -7.32 12.92 19.39
N HIS A 185 -8.12 14.00 19.40
CA HIS A 185 -8.52 14.76 20.60
C HIS A 185 -9.80 14.19 21.25
N VAL A 186 -10.66 13.59 20.43
CA VAL A 186 -11.98 13.08 20.84
C VAL A 186 -12.30 11.78 20.11
N LYS A 187 -13.43 11.16 20.43
CA LYS A 187 -14.00 10.07 19.64
C LYS A 187 -14.30 10.52 18.21
N THR A 188 -13.87 9.70 17.22
CA THR A 188 -14.02 9.98 15.79
C THR A 188 -14.48 8.73 15.03
N ASP A 189 -15.59 8.11 15.50
CA ASP A 189 -16.12 6.84 15.01
C ASP A 189 -16.51 6.83 13.53
N TRP A 190 -16.75 7.99 12.91
CA TRP A 190 -16.96 8.10 11.46
C TRP A 190 -15.73 7.75 10.62
N LEU A 191 -14.54 7.61 11.24
CA LEU A 191 -13.29 7.16 10.59
C LEU A 191 -13.09 5.64 10.66
N ASP A 192 -13.92 4.93 11.45
CA ASP A 192 -13.85 3.49 11.60
C ASP A 192 -14.04 2.78 10.26
N GLY A 193 -13.24 1.75 10.02
CA GLY A 193 -13.25 1.02 8.76
C GLY A 193 -12.62 1.74 7.55
N ARG A 194 -12.10 2.96 7.75
CA ARG A 194 -11.51 3.80 6.69
C ARG A 194 -10.05 4.16 6.94
N HIS A 195 -9.64 4.19 8.20
CA HIS A 195 -8.28 4.53 8.62
C HIS A 195 -7.76 3.46 9.56
N THR A 196 -6.52 3.05 9.36
CA THR A 196 -5.87 2.02 10.17
C THR A 196 -5.53 2.58 11.55
N VAL A 197 -6.19 2.12 12.59
CA VAL A 197 -5.79 2.37 13.98
C VAL A 197 -4.64 1.43 14.32
N PHE A 198 -3.46 1.99 14.66
CA PHE A 198 -2.26 1.19 14.89
C PHE A 198 -1.55 1.46 16.22
N GLY A 199 -2.17 2.29 17.08
CA GLY A 199 -1.65 2.56 18.41
C GLY A 199 -2.54 3.49 19.22
N LYS A 200 -2.08 3.81 20.41
CA LYS A 200 -2.74 4.76 21.32
C LYS A 200 -1.74 5.48 22.20
N VAL A 201 -2.10 6.69 22.61
CA VAL A 201 -1.40 7.45 23.64
C VAL A 201 -1.57 6.76 24.99
N ILE A 202 -0.46 6.52 25.70
CA ILE A 202 -0.45 6.00 27.06
C ILE A 202 0.04 7.04 28.06
N GLN A 203 0.75 8.08 27.57
CA GLN A 203 1.15 9.25 28.36
C GLN A 203 1.29 10.46 27.43
N GLY A 204 0.92 11.66 27.90
CA GLY A 204 1.09 12.91 27.18
C GLY A 204 -0.12 13.34 26.36
N GLN A 205 -1.35 12.91 26.70
CA GLN A 205 -2.57 13.41 26.02
C GLN A 205 -2.69 14.92 26.13
N ASN A 206 -2.30 15.51 27.27
CA ASN A 206 -2.26 16.97 27.44
C ASN A 206 -1.31 17.67 26.46
N ILE A 207 -0.26 16.99 25.99
CA ILE A 207 0.65 17.53 24.96
C ILE A 207 -0.03 17.43 23.58
N VAL A 208 -0.77 16.33 23.30
CA VAL A 208 -1.59 16.23 22.09
C VAL A 208 -2.58 17.38 22.03
N ASP A 209 -3.30 17.63 23.13
CA ASP A 209 -4.34 18.66 23.22
C ASP A 209 -3.76 20.10 23.12
N ALA A 210 -2.50 20.28 23.58
CA ALA A 210 -1.80 21.56 23.50
C ALA A 210 -1.09 21.80 22.15
N THR A 211 -0.96 20.77 21.30
CA THR A 211 -0.24 20.88 20.02
C THR A 211 -0.96 21.83 19.07
N GLN A 212 -0.20 22.69 18.40
CA GLN A 212 -0.70 23.66 17.41
C GLN A 212 -0.14 23.35 16.03
N GLN A 213 -0.84 23.83 15.01
CA GLN A 213 -0.37 23.72 13.64
C GLN A 213 0.98 24.44 13.48
N GLY A 214 1.94 23.73 12.89
CA GLY A 214 3.32 24.18 12.73
C GLY A 214 4.28 23.74 13.84
N ASP A 215 3.77 23.17 14.94
CA ASP A 215 4.64 22.56 15.97
C ASP A 215 5.44 21.41 15.36
N SER A 216 6.65 21.20 15.87
CA SER A 216 7.60 20.25 15.31
C SER A 216 7.73 18.96 16.11
N ILE A 217 7.94 17.89 15.40
CA ILE A 217 8.44 16.61 15.92
C ILE A 217 9.96 16.78 16.07
N VAL A 218 10.44 16.82 17.32
CA VAL A 218 11.87 16.94 17.60
C VAL A 218 12.57 15.60 17.36
N SER A 219 11.96 14.50 17.86
CA SER A 219 12.45 13.15 17.62
C SER A 219 11.33 12.11 17.84
N LEU A 220 11.48 10.97 17.16
CA LEU A 220 10.64 9.80 17.37
C LEU A 220 11.52 8.58 17.66
N LYS A 221 11.52 8.11 18.92
CA LYS A 221 12.32 6.96 19.36
C LYS A 221 11.45 5.74 19.61
N ILE A 222 11.97 4.57 19.29
CA ILE A 222 11.24 3.31 19.44
C ILE A 222 11.86 2.48 20.57
N TYR A 223 11.01 1.96 21.45
CA TYR A 223 11.37 1.06 22.53
C TYR A 223 10.62 -0.27 22.39
N ARG A 224 11.35 -1.37 22.49
CA ARG A 224 10.83 -2.72 22.39
C ARG A 224 11.05 -3.42 23.73
N LYS A 225 10.01 -4.01 24.30
CA LYS A 225 10.07 -4.79 25.53
C LYS A 225 9.51 -6.17 25.30
N GLY A 226 10.26 -7.18 25.71
CA GLY A 226 9.91 -8.59 25.55
C GLY A 226 10.33 -9.19 24.21
N ALA A 227 10.56 -10.50 24.23
CA ALA A 227 11.18 -11.22 23.13
C ALA A 227 10.48 -11.05 21.78
N GLU A 228 9.14 -11.00 21.76
CA GLU A 228 8.37 -10.84 20.51
C GLU A 228 8.54 -9.44 19.91
N ALA A 229 8.51 -8.38 20.73
CA ALA A 229 8.70 -7.03 20.25
C ALA A 229 10.15 -6.78 19.80
N GLU A 230 11.12 -7.37 20.48
CA GLU A 230 12.54 -7.31 20.11
C GLU A 230 12.83 -8.05 18.81
N ALA A 231 12.15 -9.18 18.56
CA ALA A 231 12.28 -9.97 17.35
C ALA A 231 11.53 -9.38 16.15
N PHE A 232 10.63 -8.40 16.37
CA PHE A 232 9.85 -7.78 15.28
C PHE A 232 10.74 -6.87 14.42
N SER A 233 11.10 -7.35 13.23
CA SER A 233 11.91 -6.60 12.27
C SER A 233 11.11 -5.50 11.61
N THR A 234 11.77 -4.35 11.36
CA THR A 234 11.16 -3.15 10.80
C THR A 234 12.00 -2.53 9.67
N ASP A 235 12.78 -3.36 8.99
CA ASP A 235 13.53 -2.97 7.81
C ASP A 235 12.71 -3.09 6.51
N ASP A 236 13.29 -2.66 5.42
CA ASP A 236 12.67 -2.65 4.09
C ASP A 236 12.26 -4.07 3.62
N ALA A 237 13.05 -5.09 3.96
CA ALA A 237 12.74 -6.48 3.62
C ALA A 237 11.55 -7.00 4.44
N ALA A 238 11.52 -6.71 5.76
CA ALA A 238 10.40 -7.08 6.62
C ALA A 238 9.11 -6.40 6.18
N PHE A 239 9.16 -5.11 5.83
CA PHE A 239 8.00 -4.38 5.33
C PHE A 239 7.43 -5.00 4.05
N LYS A 240 8.28 -5.29 3.07
CA LYS A 240 7.88 -5.96 1.82
C LYS A 240 7.31 -7.36 2.06
N ASN A 241 7.91 -8.13 2.97
CA ASN A 241 7.44 -9.46 3.31
C ASN A 241 6.06 -9.41 4.01
N LEU A 242 5.87 -8.47 4.94
CA LEU A 242 4.57 -8.28 5.61
C LEU A 242 3.49 -7.83 4.63
N GLN A 243 3.79 -6.90 3.72
CA GLN A 243 2.86 -6.53 2.65
C GLN A 243 2.51 -7.73 1.75
N ALA A 244 3.51 -8.49 1.32
CA ALA A 244 3.29 -9.67 0.50
C ALA A 244 2.50 -10.76 1.24
N ALA A 245 2.76 -10.96 2.53
CA ALA A 245 2.00 -11.88 3.37
C ALA A 245 0.55 -11.42 3.53
N LYS A 246 0.32 -10.12 3.73
CA LYS A 246 -1.02 -9.54 3.78
C LYS A 246 -1.75 -9.66 2.45
N LEU A 247 -1.09 -9.41 1.33
CA LEU A 247 -1.66 -9.60 -0.01
C LEU A 247 -1.97 -11.08 -0.29
N LYS A 248 -1.17 -12.02 0.28
CA LYS A 248 -1.46 -13.46 0.26
C LYS A 248 -2.51 -13.86 1.28
N GLY A 249 -2.60 -13.19 2.40
CA GLY A 249 -3.56 -13.35 3.49
C GLY A 249 -4.79 -12.44 3.39
N ILE A 250 -5.00 -11.74 2.27
CA ILE A 250 -6.36 -11.52 1.75
C ILE A 250 -6.90 -12.94 1.72
N ASP A 251 -7.74 -13.20 2.66
CA ASP A 251 -8.11 -14.52 3.14
C ASP A 251 -8.76 -15.28 1.97
N PHE A 252 -7.90 -15.71 1.02
CA PHE A 252 -8.35 -16.52 -0.10
C PHE A 252 -9.05 -17.78 0.42
N ALA A 253 -8.66 -18.27 1.61
CA ALA A 253 -9.35 -19.37 2.22
C ALA A 253 -10.77 -18.95 2.64
N ARG A 254 -10.92 -17.81 3.31
CA ARG A 254 -12.22 -17.26 3.68
C ARG A 254 -13.04 -16.83 2.46
N PHE A 255 -12.39 -16.18 1.49
CA PHE A 255 -13.03 -15.82 0.22
C PHE A 255 -13.51 -17.07 -0.53
N ASP A 256 -12.68 -18.10 -0.59
CA ASP A 256 -13.03 -19.38 -1.22
C ASP A 256 -14.19 -20.05 -0.50
N GLU A 257 -14.20 -20.05 0.83
CA GLU A 257 -15.28 -20.60 1.65
C GLU A 257 -16.59 -19.82 1.43
N GLU A 258 -16.54 -18.48 1.41
CA GLU A 258 -17.69 -17.63 1.12
C GLU A 258 -18.23 -17.86 -0.30
N VAL A 259 -17.34 -17.98 -1.31
CA VAL A 259 -17.76 -18.30 -2.69
C VAL A 259 -18.44 -19.65 -2.77
N LEU A 260 -17.84 -20.70 -2.18
CA LEU A 260 -18.42 -22.06 -2.21
C LEU A 260 -19.74 -22.14 -1.44
N LYS A 261 -19.89 -21.36 -0.38
CA LYS A 261 -21.16 -21.25 0.36
C LYS A 261 -22.27 -20.64 -0.48
N LEU A 262 -21.96 -19.59 -1.26
CA LEU A 262 -22.93 -18.90 -2.12
C LEU A 262 -23.12 -19.59 -3.47
N TYR A 263 -22.07 -20.22 -3.98
CA TYR A 263 -22.02 -20.85 -5.31
C TYR A 263 -21.38 -22.24 -5.21
N PRO A 264 -22.09 -23.26 -4.72
CA PRO A 264 -21.51 -24.59 -4.45
C PRO A 264 -20.95 -25.31 -5.69
N THR A 265 -21.35 -24.89 -6.89
CA THR A 265 -20.90 -25.47 -8.17
C THR A 265 -19.78 -24.66 -8.82
N ALA A 266 -19.32 -23.59 -8.15
CA ALA A 266 -18.27 -22.73 -8.69
C ALA A 266 -16.94 -23.49 -8.84
N LYS A 267 -16.25 -23.19 -9.92
CA LYS A 267 -14.91 -23.71 -10.22
C LYS A 267 -13.90 -22.59 -10.05
N LYS A 268 -12.69 -22.93 -9.58
CA LYS A 268 -11.60 -21.98 -9.37
C LYS A 268 -10.48 -22.20 -10.38
N THR A 269 -9.95 -21.11 -10.93
CA THR A 269 -8.74 -21.15 -11.77
C THR A 269 -7.47 -21.00 -10.94
N ALA A 270 -6.31 -21.23 -11.54
CA ALA A 270 -5.02 -21.09 -10.87
C ALA A 270 -4.72 -19.66 -10.41
N SER A 271 -5.27 -18.62 -11.08
CA SER A 271 -5.12 -17.21 -10.73
C SER A 271 -5.97 -16.80 -9.52
N GLY A 272 -6.97 -17.61 -9.14
CA GLY A 272 -7.93 -17.32 -8.09
C GLY A 272 -9.26 -16.77 -8.59
N LEU A 273 -9.51 -16.70 -9.90
CA LEU A 273 -10.82 -16.41 -10.46
C LEU A 273 -11.78 -17.59 -10.15
N TRP A 274 -12.97 -17.27 -9.67
CA TRP A 274 -14.06 -18.25 -9.55
C TRP A 274 -15.10 -18.03 -10.65
N TYR A 275 -15.68 -19.11 -11.14
CA TYR A 275 -16.73 -19.04 -12.15
C TYR A 275 -17.77 -20.16 -11.98
N VAL A 276 -19.01 -19.83 -12.30
CA VAL A 276 -20.11 -20.80 -12.42
C VAL A 276 -20.51 -20.85 -13.88
N VAL A 277 -20.73 -22.06 -14.39
CA VAL A 277 -21.26 -22.28 -15.74
C VAL A 277 -22.77 -22.37 -15.64
N ASP A 278 -23.48 -21.30 -15.99
CA ASP A 278 -24.96 -21.29 -16.02
C ASP A 278 -25.47 -21.97 -17.30
N SER A 279 -24.77 -21.75 -18.41
CA SER A 279 -25.00 -22.53 -19.65
C SER A 279 -23.75 -22.58 -20.51
N GLU A 280 -23.48 -23.71 -21.16
CA GLU A 280 -22.40 -23.85 -22.13
C GLU A 280 -22.80 -23.27 -23.47
N GLY A 281 -21.88 -22.57 -24.13
CA GLY A 281 -22.04 -22.13 -25.52
C GLY A 281 -21.66 -23.22 -26.51
N LYS A 282 -22.33 -23.21 -27.67
CA LYS A 282 -22.05 -24.14 -28.76
C LYS A 282 -21.33 -23.51 -29.96
N GLY A 283 -21.11 -22.19 -29.91
CA GLY A 283 -20.47 -21.46 -30.99
C GLY A 283 -18.95 -21.41 -30.86
N THR A 284 -18.33 -20.46 -31.55
CA THR A 284 -16.88 -20.28 -31.59
C THR A 284 -16.30 -20.05 -30.19
N LYS A 285 -15.23 -20.77 -29.87
CA LYS A 285 -14.47 -20.58 -28.61
C LYS A 285 -13.76 -19.24 -28.62
N ALA A 286 -13.86 -18.51 -27.50
CA ALA A 286 -13.09 -17.29 -27.31
C ALA A 286 -11.59 -17.62 -27.15
N SER A 287 -10.73 -16.78 -27.69
CA SER A 287 -9.29 -16.90 -27.55
C SER A 287 -8.60 -15.53 -27.56
N SER A 288 -7.43 -15.45 -26.95
CA SER A 288 -6.62 -14.22 -26.91
C SER A 288 -6.37 -13.66 -28.31
N GLY A 289 -6.42 -12.33 -28.44
CA GLY A 289 -6.26 -11.61 -29.70
C GLY A 289 -7.54 -11.47 -30.52
N LYS A 290 -8.60 -12.22 -30.23
CA LYS A 290 -9.90 -12.11 -30.91
C LYS A 290 -10.73 -10.95 -30.35
N THR A 291 -11.51 -10.33 -31.21
CA THR A 291 -12.53 -9.37 -30.78
C THR A 291 -13.78 -10.10 -30.32
N VAL A 292 -14.24 -9.80 -29.11
CA VAL A 292 -15.42 -10.41 -28.52
C VAL A 292 -16.50 -9.37 -28.22
N LYS A 293 -17.78 -9.81 -28.24
CA LYS A 293 -18.90 -9.03 -27.71
C LYS A 293 -19.53 -9.79 -26.55
N VAL A 294 -19.71 -9.09 -25.43
CA VAL A 294 -20.19 -9.67 -24.16
C VAL A 294 -21.30 -8.82 -23.59
N HIS A 295 -22.45 -9.43 -23.30
CA HIS A 295 -23.44 -8.86 -22.40
C HIS A 295 -23.08 -9.18 -20.95
N TYR A 296 -23.40 -8.26 -20.04
CA TYR A 296 -23.12 -8.46 -18.62
C TYR A 296 -24.02 -7.63 -17.69
N SER A 297 -24.15 -8.10 -16.46
CA SER A 297 -24.59 -7.34 -15.27
C SER A 297 -23.48 -7.45 -14.22
N GLY A 298 -22.92 -6.31 -13.80
CA GLY A 298 -21.83 -6.22 -12.82
C GLY A 298 -22.33 -5.73 -11.47
N LYS A 299 -22.02 -6.50 -10.42
CA LYS A 299 -22.48 -6.27 -9.04
C LYS A 299 -21.29 -6.33 -8.07
N LEU A 300 -21.39 -5.59 -6.98
CA LEU A 300 -20.57 -5.82 -5.79
C LEU A 300 -21.01 -7.10 -5.07
N ALA A 301 -20.17 -7.64 -4.19
CA ALA A 301 -20.50 -8.82 -3.39
C ALA A 301 -21.77 -8.67 -2.54
N ASN A 302 -22.13 -7.44 -2.16
CA ASN A 302 -23.36 -7.13 -1.44
C ASN A 302 -24.61 -7.07 -2.33
N GLY A 303 -24.49 -7.38 -3.63
CA GLY A 303 -25.57 -7.38 -4.61
C GLY A 303 -25.87 -6.03 -5.28
N SER A 304 -25.20 -4.95 -4.87
CA SER A 304 -25.39 -3.62 -5.49
C SER A 304 -24.89 -3.62 -6.93
N GLU A 305 -25.76 -3.42 -7.91
CA GLU A 305 -25.40 -3.32 -9.32
C GLU A 305 -24.72 -1.98 -9.59
N PHE A 306 -23.57 -2.01 -10.27
CA PHE A 306 -22.82 -0.81 -10.64
C PHE A 306 -22.78 -0.56 -12.16
N ASP A 307 -22.99 -1.61 -12.97
CA ASP A 307 -23.09 -1.48 -14.43
C ASP A 307 -23.84 -2.67 -15.05
N ASN A 308 -24.56 -2.41 -16.17
CA ASN A 308 -25.37 -3.41 -16.82
C ASN A 308 -25.53 -3.11 -18.33
N SER A 309 -25.04 -3.99 -19.18
CA SER A 309 -25.13 -3.86 -20.64
C SER A 309 -26.53 -4.18 -21.17
N TYR A 310 -27.31 -5.01 -20.49
CA TYR A 310 -28.66 -5.34 -20.92
C TYR A 310 -29.60 -4.14 -20.82
N SER A 311 -29.43 -3.27 -19.83
CA SER A 311 -30.20 -2.03 -19.70
C SER A 311 -30.01 -1.05 -20.84
N ARG A 312 -28.87 -1.16 -21.54
CA ARG A 312 -28.52 -0.36 -22.72
C ARG A 312 -28.81 -1.10 -24.04
N ASN A 313 -29.15 -2.38 -23.96
CA ASN A 313 -29.28 -3.29 -25.12
C ASN A 313 -28.03 -3.26 -26.03
N GLU A 314 -26.85 -3.05 -25.45
CA GLU A 314 -25.59 -2.90 -26.18
C GLU A 314 -24.49 -3.72 -25.48
N PRO A 315 -24.03 -4.86 -26.06
CA PRO A 315 -22.92 -5.62 -25.51
C PRO A 315 -21.61 -4.82 -25.61
N ILE A 316 -20.73 -4.97 -24.62
CA ILE A 316 -19.38 -4.39 -24.71
C ILE A 316 -18.56 -5.19 -25.72
N GLN A 317 -17.80 -4.47 -26.54
CA GLN A 317 -16.84 -5.03 -27.50
C GLN A 317 -15.42 -4.70 -27.10
N PHE A 318 -14.54 -5.70 -27.07
CA PHE A 318 -13.11 -5.53 -26.76
C PHE A 318 -12.27 -6.63 -27.38
N GLN A 319 -10.96 -6.42 -27.47
CA GLN A 319 -9.99 -7.45 -27.86
C GLN A 319 -9.58 -8.25 -26.63
N LEU A 320 -9.81 -9.56 -26.65
CA LEU A 320 -9.59 -10.47 -25.53
C LEU A 320 -8.10 -10.71 -25.27
N GLY A 321 -7.70 -10.75 -23.99
CA GLY A 321 -6.36 -11.15 -23.54
C GLY A 321 -5.25 -10.12 -23.78
N VAL A 322 -5.60 -8.85 -24.02
CA VAL A 322 -4.63 -7.75 -24.26
C VAL A 322 -4.73 -6.64 -23.20
N GLY A 323 -5.44 -6.86 -22.10
CA GLY A 323 -5.55 -5.92 -20.99
C GLY A 323 -6.47 -4.73 -21.26
N GLN A 324 -7.41 -4.83 -22.18
CA GLN A 324 -8.44 -3.79 -22.40
C GLN A 324 -9.54 -3.81 -21.32
N VAL A 325 -9.63 -4.91 -20.59
CA VAL A 325 -10.56 -5.12 -19.48
C VAL A 325 -9.80 -5.62 -18.26
N ILE A 326 -10.47 -5.73 -17.12
CA ILE A 326 -9.86 -6.27 -15.89
C ILE A 326 -9.38 -7.72 -16.11
N PRO A 327 -8.28 -8.15 -15.44
CA PRO A 327 -7.70 -9.49 -15.64
C PRO A 327 -8.68 -10.64 -15.51
N GLY A 328 -9.61 -10.56 -14.53
CA GLY A 328 -10.64 -11.58 -14.35
C GLY A 328 -11.61 -11.70 -15.54
N TRP A 329 -11.81 -10.65 -16.33
CA TRP A 329 -12.58 -10.70 -17.56
C TRP A 329 -11.79 -11.33 -18.70
N ASP A 330 -10.53 -10.89 -18.90
CA ASP A 330 -9.65 -11.48 -19.95
C ASP A 330 -9.54 -12.99 -19.75
N GLU A 331 -9.41 -13.46 -18.52
CA GLU A 331 -9.35 -14.87 -18.19
C GLU A 331 -10.71 -15.57 -18.30
N GLY A 332 -11.75 -15.01 -17.67
CA GLY A 332 -13.07 -15.65 -17.58
C GLY A 332 -13.76 -15.78 -18.95
N ILE A 333 -13.70 -14.76 -19.78
CA ILE A 333 -14.30 -14.80 -21.13
C ILE A 333 -13.52 -15.76 -22.06
N ALA A 334 -12.22 -15.94 -21.87
CA ALA A 334 -11.44 -16.96 -22.59
C ALA A 334 -11.90 -18.41 -22.31
N LEU A 335 -12.58 -18.64 -21.20
CA LEU A 335 -13.18 -19.94 -20.89
C LEU A 335 -14.49 -20.21 -21.63
N MET A 336 -15.09 -19.20 -22.30
CA MET A 336 -16.42 -19.26 -22.88
C MET A 336 -16.39 -19.60 -24.38
N SER A 337 -17.52 -20.12 -24.87
CA SER A 337 -17.85 -20.20 -26.30
C SER A 337 -19.08 -19.34 -26.58
N VAL A 338 -19.27 -18.89 -27.82
CA VAL A 338 -20.45 -18.07 -28.19
C VAL A 338 -21.75 -18.79 -27.77
N GLY A 339 -22.61 -18.04 -27.09
CA GLY A 339 -23.86 -18.51 -26.47
C GLY A 339 -23.71 -18.99 -25.04
N ALA A 340 -22.49 -19.05 -24.48
CA ALA A 340 -22.28 -19.38 -23.08
C ALA A 340 -22.73 -18.26 -22.14
N LYS A 341 -23.22 -18.67 -20.97
CA LYS A 341 -23.51 -17.76 -19.84
C LYS A 341 -22.74 -18.23 -18.62
N TYR A 342 -21.85 -17.38 -18.13
CA TYR A 342 -21.03 -17.65 -16.97
C TYR A 342 -21.22 -16.56 -15.94
N LYS A 343 -21.22 -16.96 -14.68
CA LYS A 343 -21.05 -16.04 -13.57
C LYS A 343 -19.57 -16.02 -13.19
N LEU A 344 -18.95 -14.83 -13.24
CA LEU A 344 -17.57 -14.63 -12.83
C LEU A 344 -17.55 -13.98 -11.45
N ILE A 345 -16.89 -14.59 -10.48
CA ILE A 345 -16.67 -14.04 -9.15
C ILE A 345 -15.18 -13.69 -9.06
N ILE A 346 -14.90 -12.39 -9.11
CA ILE A 346 -13.58 -11.84 -9.37
C ILE A 346 -13.05 -11.22 -8.09
N PRO A 347 -11.99 -11.78 -7.47
CA PRO A 347 -11.33 -11.16 -6.34
C PRO A 347 -10.68 -9.83 -6.76
N SER A 348 -10.47 -8.93 -5.82
CA SER A 348 -10.03 -7.56 -6.09
C SER A 348 -8.73 -7.46 -6.90
N ASN A 349 -7.78 -8.38 -6.69
CA ASN A 349 -6.51 -8.44 -7.42
C ASN A 349 -6.66 -8.79 -8.92
N LEU A 350 -7.77 -9.40 -9.31
CA LEU A 350 -8.15 -9.65 -10.71
C LEU A 350 -9.20 -8.63 -11.20
N GLY A 351 -9.63 -7.70 -10.34
CA GLY A 351 -10.57 -6.62 -10.60
C GLY A 351 -9.90 -5.24 -10.65
N TYR A 352 -10.43 -4.29 -9.88
CA TYR A 352 -9.94 -2.91 -9.83
C TYR A 352 -8.93 -2.65 -8.70
N GLY A 353 -8.57 -3.70 -7.94
CA GLY A 353 -7.58 -3.63 -6.87
C GLY A 353 -7.96 -2.66 -5.75
N PRO A 354 -6.94 -2.14 -5.04
CA PRO A 354 -7.16 -1.26 -3.90
C PRO A 354 -7.72 0.11 -4.26
N ARG A 355 -7.57 0.54 -5.52
CA ARG A 355 -8.07 1.85 -5.95
C ARG A 355 -9.57 1.87 -6.21
N GLY A 356 -10.18 0.72 -6.50
CA GLY A 356 -11.56 0.68 -6.97
C GLY A 356 -11.75 1.38 -8.32
N ALA A 357 -12.97 1.76 -8.66
CA ALA A 357 -13.31 2.43 -9.91
C ALA A 357 -14.51 3.37 -9.79
N GLY A 358 -14.72 4.20 -10.83
CA GLY A 358 -15.92 5.00 -10.99
C GLY A 358 -16.10 6.10 -9.95
N GLY A 359 -14.99 6.65 -9.37
CA GLY A 359 -15.08 7.70 -8.36
C GLY A 359 -15.72 7.23 -7.05
N GLY A 360 -15.51 5.94 -6.67
CA GLY A 360 -16.02 5.35 -5.45
C GLY A 360 -17.29 4.50 -5.64
N VAL A 361 -17.81 4.40 -6.86
CA VAL A 361 -18.94 3.48 -7.17
C VAL A 361 -18.53 2.03 -6.94
N ILE A 362 -17.30 1.68 -7.27
CA ILE A 362 -16.64 0.42 -6.92
C ILE A 362 -15.57 0.75 -5.89
N PRO A 363 -15.79 0.47 -4.61
CA PRO A 363 -14.79 0.67 -3.57
C PRO A 363 -13.51 -0.12 -3.82
N GLY A 364 -12.39 0.33 -3.24
CA GLY A 364 -11.16 -0.45 -3.26
C GLY A 364 -11.35 -1.82 -2.58
N ASN A 365 -10.58 -2.80 -3.04
CA ASN A 365 -10.61 -4.18 -2.55
C ASN A 365 -11.96 -4.90 -2.70
N SER A 366 -12.85 -4.43 -3.59
CA SER A 366 -14.14 -5.04 -3.83
C SER A 366 -14.02 -6.35 -4.60
N THR A 367 -14.69 -7.38 -4.12
CA THR A 367 -15.05 -8.55 -4.93
C THR A 367 -16.16 -8.16 -5.91
N LEU A 368 -16.01 -8.54 -7.17
CA LEU A 368 -16.97 -8.26 -8.22
C LEU A 368 -17.66 -9.55 -8.67
N VAL A 369 -18.95 -9.46 -8.92
CA VAL A 369 -19.75 -10.56 -9.46
C VAL A 369 -20.35 -10.10 -10.79
N PHE A 370 -20.01 -10.80 -11.86
CA PHE A 370 -20.54 -10.52 -13.18
C PHE A 370 -21.33 -11.72 -13.70
N ASP A 371 -22.58 -11.48 -14.05
CA ASP A 371 -23.33 -12.36 -14.93
C ASP A 371 -22.94 -12.00 -16.36
N THR A 372 -22.35 -12.91 -17.12
CA THR A 372 -21.81 -12.65 -18.47
C THR A 372 -22.42 -13.57 -19.52
N GLU A 373 -22.61 -13.05 -20.74
CA GLU A 373 -23.03 -13.81 -21.92
C GLU A 373 -22.13 -13.48 -23.10
N LEU A 374 -21.44 -14.48 -23.64
CA LEU A 374 -20.61 -14.29 -24.83
C LEU A 374 -21.46 -14.34 -26.10
N VAL A 375 -21.59 -13.21 -26.76
CA VAL A 375 -22.49 -13.04 -27.92
C VAL A 375 -21.79 -13.30 -29.24
N GLU A 376 -20.56 -12.85 -29.39
CA GLU A 376 -19.82 -12.90 -30.68
C GLU A 376 -18.31 -13.04 -30.45
N VAL A 377 -17.64 -13.77 -31.35
CA VAL A 377 -16.16 -13.85 -31.47
C VAL A 377 -15.78 -13.63 -32.93
N LYS A 378 -14.89 -12.65 -33.19
CA LYS A 378 -14.36 -12.30 -34.54
C LYS A 378 -12.85 -12.51 -34.60
#